data_1d25cebfdce2adc13a4325671276821c
#
_entry.id   1d25cebfdce2adc13a4325671276821c
#
_cell.length_a   1.000
_cell.length_b   1.000
_cell.length_c   1.000
_cell.angle_alpha   90.00
_cell.angle_beta   90.00
_cell.angle_gamma   90.00
#
_symmetry.space_group_name_H-M   'P 1'
#
loop_
_entity.id
_entity.type
_entity.pdbx_description
1 polymer ?
#
loop_
_entity_poly.entity_id
_entity_poly.type
_entity_poly.pdbx_seq_one_letter_code
_entity_poly.pdbx_strand_id
1 'polypeptide(L)'
;MADSAVFDHRILSREECVLGHLLERWAKVKPDDVALIFENGPTWTWHEALEHTRRTAKAFADLGVLKGDHVLSWQPNGPDAVLTWFGLNYLGAVYVPLNTAYKGGILEHQVRLSDARLIVCHADLGSRLNDIDTASLTDVVIVGKEDFNASSAAGLTIHPASTLTPTTGLTAMPEAVDPWDTQYIIFTSGTTGPSKAVLSSYLQGYSMGTEAHPHFDGDDRILINLPLFHVGGTVFLNITLATGGSCVVDSHFRTDEFWSTVNDHSITAVCLLAAMVPFLLNLPEFEGEQDHSLRTTVIVPWTEEAMRVAERYNLDALTTFNMTEVSSPLMSDLHPNTPGLCGKVRPGIEARVVDENDCEVAPGQIGELILRSDRPWAMNHGYYKNPEATADAWRNGWFHTGDGFRYDEDGNFFFVDRIKDAIRRRGENISSFEVENEVVAHPDIAEAAAVPVPSKLGEDEVLIVVAPVAGCQIDSKELFDFLEPRMAHFMLPRYIRIVEELPKTPTQKVQKHLLKSDGVTADTWDREDAGIKVKRNRIG
;
A
#
# COMPACT_ATOMS: atom_id res chain seq x y z
N MET A 1 -27.43 -18.28 -22.57
CA MET A 1 -28.30 -17.23 -21.99
C MET A 1 -27.90 -15.94 -22.66
N ALA A 2 -28.84 -15.15 -23.15
CA ALA A 2 -28.55 -13.90 -23.85
C ALA A 2 -27.75 -12.97 -22.91
N ASP A 3 -26.68 -12.39 -23.46
CA ASP A 3 -25.91 -11.32 -22.87
C ASP A 3 -26.91 -10.24 -22.41
N SER A 4 -27.20 -10.17 -21.10
CA SER A 4 -27.96 -9.04 -20.57
C SER A 4 -27.01 -7.86 -20.64
N ALA A 5 -27.13 -7.06 -21.69
CA ALA A 5 -26.39 -5.81 -21.80
C ALA A 5 -26.57 -5.04 -20.49
N VAL A 6 -25.49 -4.81 -19.76
CA VAL A 6 -25.51 -3.97 -18.56
C VAL A 6 -25.95 -2.60 -19.03
N PHE A 7 -27.13 -2.16 -18.59
CA PHE A 7 -27.72 -0.88 -19.03
C PHE A 7 -27.05 0.32 -18.31
N ASP A 8 -26.33 0.07 -17.22
CA ASP A 8 -25.66 1.12 -16.46
C ASP A 8 -24.33 1.51 -17.11
N HIS A 9 -24.30 2.68 -17.74
CA HIS A 9 -23.11 3.22 -18.42
C HIS A 9 -21.91 3.50 -17.52
N ARG A 10 -22.08 3.43 -16.18
CA ARG A 10 -20.99 3.53 -15.21
C ARG A 10 -20.23 2.23 -15.08
N ILE A 11 -20.82 1.11 -15.49
CA ILE A 11 -20.17 -0.20 -15.50
C ILE A 11 -19.46 -0.39 -16.83
N LEU A 12 -18.15 -0.59 -16.77
CA LEU A 12 -17.32 -0.88 -17.93
C LEU A 12 -17.61 -2.29 -18.47
N SER A 13 -17.36 -2.48 -19.77
CA SER A 13 -17.39 -3.81 -20.35
C SER A 13 -16.24 -4.67 -19.80
N ARG A 14 -16.37 -5.98 -19.96
CA ARG A 14 -15.30 -6.93 -19.57
C ARG A 14 -14.00 -6.62 -20.29
N GLU A 15 -14.09 -6.25 -21.57
CA GLU A 15 -12.96 -5.93 -22.44
C GLU A 15 -12.17 -4.69 -22.00
N GLU A 16 -12.77 -3.83 -21.16
CA GLU A 16 -12.17 -2.60 -20.68
C GLU A 16 -11.48 -2.74 -19.31
N CYS A 17 -11.91 -3.68 -18.47
CA CYS A 17 -11.41 -3.75 -17.10
C CYS A 17 -11.04 -5.15 -16.59
N VAL A 18 -11.49 -6.23 -17.21
CA VAL A 18 -11.17 -7.59 -16.76
C VAL A 18 -9.82 -8.02 -17.32
N LEU A 19 -8.91 -8.41 -16.43
CA LEU A 19 -7.50 -8.71 -16.72
C LEU A 19 -7.32 -9.66 -17.92
N GLY A 20 -8.04 -10.79 -17.95
CA GLY A 20 -7.94 -11.76 -19.05
C GLY A 20 -8.31 -11.17 -20.41
N HIS A 21 -9.37 -10.35 -20.46
CA HIS A 21 -9.79 -9.66 -21.68
C HIS A 21 -8.79 -8.56 -22.10
N LEU A 22 -8.21 -7.84 -21.15
CA LEU A 22 -7.15 -6.85 -21.44
C LEU A 22 -5.92 -7.53 -22.07
N LEU A 23 -5.47 -8.66 -21.55
CA LEU A 23 -4.37 -9.42 -22.13
C LEU A 23 -4.70 -9.90 -23.55
N GLU A 24 -5.89 -10.46 -23.79
CA GLU A 24 -6.32 -10.89 -25.13
C GLU A 24 -6.42 -9.71 -26.11
N ARG A 25 -6.91 -8.56 -25.64
CA ARG A 25 -6.98 -7.33 -26.43
C ARG A 25 -5.59 -6.89 -26.89
N TRP A 26 -4.65 -6.75 -25.96
CA TRP A 26 -3.32 -6.24 -26.30
C TRP A 26 -2.48 -7.22 -27.10
N ALA A 27 -2.57 -8.51 -26.81
CA ALA A 27 -1.93 -9.54 -27.63
C ALA A 27 -2.45 -9.58 -29.07
N LYS A 28 -3.68 -9.08 -29.30
CA LYS A 28 -4.24 -8.95 -30.66
C LYS A 28 -3.87 -7.63 -31.33
N VAL A 29 -3.85 -6.52 -30.59
CA VAL A 29 -3.65 -5.14 -31.14
C VAL A 29 -2.18 -4.87 -31.38
N LYS A 30 -1.29 -5.29 -30.45
CA LYS A 30 0.14 -5.03 -30.49
C LYS A 30 0.94 -6.23 -29.94
N PRO A 31 0.88 -7.40 -30.64
CA PRO A 31 1.46 -8.65 -30.16
C PRO A 31 2.95 -8.59 -29.87
N ASP A 32 3.70 -7.83 -30.65
CA ASP A 32 5.16 -7.79 -30.62
C ASP A 32 5.70 -6.67 -29.71
N ASP A 33 4.82 -5.79 -29.18
CA ASP A 33 5.24 -4.74 -28.26
C ASP A 33 5.58 -5.34 -26.89
N VAL A 34 6.62 -4.80 -26.26
CA VAL A 34 7.03 -5.19 -24.91
C VAL A 34 5.91 -4.83 -23.91
N ALA A 35 5.49 -5.81 -23.12
CA ALA A 35 4.52 -5.66 -22.03
C ALA A 35 5.20 -5.63 -20.67
N LEU A 36 6.07 -6.60 -20.39
CA LEU A 36 6.68 -6.85 -19.09
C LEU A 36 8.18 -7.08 -19.25
N ILE A 37 8.95 -6.38 -18.43
CA ILE A 37 10.39 -6.58 -18.28
C ILE A 37 10.61 -6.98 -16.82
N PHE A 38 11.30 -8.08 -16.56
CA PHE A 38 11.64 -8.48 -15.21
C PHE A 38 13.11 -8.23 -14.96
N GLU A 39 13.43 -7.61 -13.84
CA GLU A 39 14.80 -7.43 -13.41
C GLU A 39 15.53 -8.77 -13.36
N ASN A 40 16.69 -8.85 -14.00
CA ASN A 40 17.47 -10.10 -14.09
C ASN A 40 16.67 -11.31 -14.60
N GLY A 41 15.58 -11.07 -15.33
CA GLY A 41 14.63 -12.07 -15.81
C GLY A 41 14.28 -11.90 -17.28
N PRO A 42 13.23 -12.57 -17.75
CA PRO A 42 12.77 -12.46 -19.12
C PRO A 42 12.13 -11.11 -19.43
N THR A 43 12.10 -10.77 -20.71
CA THR A 43 11.23 -9.73 -21.27
C THR A 43 10.14 -10.41 -22.07
N TRP A 44 8.88 -10.01 -21.85
CA TRP A 44 7.74 -10.56 -22.56
C TRP A 44 7.02 -9.48 -23.36
N THR A 45 6.69 -9.83 -24.60
CA THR A 45 5.73 -9.10 -25.41
C THR A 45 4.31 -9.37 -24.90
N TRP A 46 3.33 -8.60 -25.41
CA TRP A 46 1.92 -8.85 -25.08
C TRP A 46 1.45 -10.26 -25.51
N HIS A 47 1.95 -10.74 -26.65
CA HIS A 47 1.67 -12.11 -27.10
C HIS A 47 2.24 -13.15 -26.14
N GLU A 48 3.50 -13.02 -25.77
CA GLU A 48 4.18 -13.93 -24.84
C GLU A 48 3.53 -13.90 -23.45
N ALA A 49 3.19 -12.71 -22.94
CA ALA A 49 2.50 -12.55 -21.65
C ALA A 49 1.16 -13.30 -21.64
N LEU A 50 0.37 -13.21 -22.73
CA LEU A 50 -0.87 -13.98 -22.87
C LEU A 50 -0.62 -15.48 -22.92
N GLU A 51 0.34 -15.94 -23.72
CA GLU A 51 0.65 -17.38 -23.84
C GLU A 51 1.15 -17.96 -22.51
N HIS A 52 2.01 -17.27 -21.78
CA HIS A 52 2.43 -17.68 -20.44
C HIS A 52 1.23 -17.72 -19.47
N THR A 53 0.38 -16.69 -19.49
CA THR A 53 -0.84 -16.64 -18.67
C THR A 53 -1.75 -17.84 -18.95
N ARG A 54 -2.00 -18.17 -20.22
CA ARG A 54 -2.84 -19.31 -20.63
C ARG A 54 -2.29 -20.65 -20.16
N ARG A 55 -0.96 -20.82 -20.18
CA ARG A 55 -0.30 -22.03 -19.66
C ARG A 55 -0.46 -22.13 -18.14
N THR A 56 -0.20 -21.04 -17.42
CA THR A 56 -0.34 -21.02 -15.96
C THR A 56 -1.81 -21.19 -15.54
N ALA A 57 -2.76 -20.59 -16.26
CA ALA A 57 -4.19 -20.79 -16.03
C ALA A 57 -4.57 -22.27 -16.22
N LYS A 58 -4.06 -22.92 -17.29
CA LYS A 58 -4.29 -24.37 -17.48
C LYS A 58 -3.73 -25.17 -16.32
N ALA A 59 -2.53 -24.87 -15.84
CA ALA A 59 -1.94 -25.54 -14.70
C ALA A 59 -2.82 -25.45 -13.44
N PHE A 60 -3.34 -24.27 -13.14
CA PHE A 60 -4.28 -24.09 -12.04
C PHE A 60 -5.59 -24.87 -12.26
N ALA A 61 -6.13 -24.88 -13.48
CA ALA A 61 -7.31 -25.68 -13.79
C ALA A 61 -7.04 -27.18 -13.60
N ASP A 62 -5.86 -27.68 -14.02
CA ASP A 62 -5.45 -29.08 -13.83
C ASP A 62 -5.26 -29.43 -12.33
N LEU A 63 -4.90 -28.46 -11.48
CA LEU A 63 -4.89 -28.57 -10.03
C LEU A 63 -6.30 -28.41 -9.42
N GLY A 64 -7.34 -28.27 -10.26
CA GLY A 64 -8.74 -28.18 -9.85
C GLY A 64 -9.15 -26.83 -9.29
N VAL A 65 -8.44 -25.74 -9.62
CA VAL A 65 -8.86 -24.38 -9.29
C VAL A 65 -10.01 -23.96 -10.20
N LEU A 66 -11.05 -23.42 -9.60
CA LEU A 66 -12.27 -22.95 -10.26
C LEU A 66 -12.45 -21.45 -10.12
N LYS A 67 -13.36 -20.86 -10.89
CA LYS A 67 -13.78 -19.46 -10.71
C LYS A 67 -14.25 -19.22 -9.28
N GLY A 68 -13.76 -18.14 -8.68
CA GLY A 68 -14.07 -17.73 -7.30
C GLY A 68 -13.24 -18.43 -6.22
N ASP A 69 -12.46 -19.45 -6.55
CA ASP A 69 -11.53 -20.05 -5.59
C ASP A 69 -10.44 -19.05 -5.19
N HIS A 70 -10.06 -19.05 -3.94
CA HIS A 70 -8.94 -18.27 -3.42
C HIS A 70 -7.66 -19.08 -3.52
N VAL A 71 -6.61 -18.49 -4.07
CA VAL A 71 -5.28 -19.08 -4.13
C VAL A 71 -4.26 -18.12 -3.55
N LEU A 72 -3.50 -18.61 -2.56
CA LEU A 72 -2.45 -17.82 -1.92
C LEU A 72 -1.21 -17.73 -2.82
N SER A 73 -0.62 -16.53 -2.90
CA SER A 73 0.64 -16.26 -3.57
C SER A 73 1.64 -15.68 -2.56
N TRP A 74 2.62 -16.47 -2.19
CA TRP A 74 3.63 -16.07 -1.19
C TRP A 74 5.02 -16.02 -1.83
N GLN A 75 5.24 -14.96 -2.58
CA GLN A 75 6.36 -14.80 -3.49
C GLN A 75 6.86 -13.35 -3.50
N PRO A 76 8.17 -13.10 -3.73
CA PRO A 76 8.66 -11.77 -4.06
C PRO A 76 8.12 -11.34 -5.44
N ASN A 77 8.28 -10.04 -5.76
CA ASN A 77 8.04 -9.56 -7.12
C ASN A 77 8.90 -10.35 -8.12
N GLY A 78 8.31 -10.68 -9.26
CA GLY A 78 8.99 -11.41 -10.31
C GLY A 78 8.01 -12.11 -11.25
N PRO A 79 8.55 -12.86 -12.24
CA PRO A 79 7.72 -13.52 -13.24
C PRO A 79 6.73 -14.52 -12.64
N ASP A 80 7.12 -15.29 -11.62
CA ASP A 80 6.25 -16.29 -11.00
C ASP A 80 5.06 -15.63 -10.27
N ALA A 81 5.28 -14.50 -9.58
CA ALA A 81 4.21 -13.77 -8.90
C ALA A 81 3.21 -13.17 -9.89
N VAL A 82 3.70 -12.56 -10.98
CA VAL A 82 2.86 -11.99 -12.03
C VAL A 82 2.06 -13.10 -12.74
N LEU A 83 2.69 -14.22 -13.10
CA LEU A 83 1.99 -15.34 -13.74
C LEU A 83 0.99 -16.01 -12.81
N THR A 84 1.28 -16.09 -11.52
CA THR A 84 0.31 -16.58 -10.53
C THR A 84 -0.93 -15.69 -10.54
N TRP A 85 -0.77 -14.37 -10.43
CA TRP A 85 -1.89 -13.43 -10.48
C TRP A 85 -2.66 -13.54 -11.81
N PHE A 86 -1.96 -13.42 -12.93
CA PHE A 86 -2.58 -13.41 -14.26
C PHE A 86 -3.29 -14.75 -14.57
N GLY A 87 -2.65 -15.88 -14.27
CA GLY A 87 -3.23 -17.19 -14.50
C GLY A 87 -4.50 -17.44 -13.68
N LEU A 88 -4.51 -17.03 -12.41
CA LEU A 88 -5.69 -17.11 -11.54
C LEU A 88 -6.82 -16.24 -12.06
N ASN A 89 -6.54 -14.98 -12.38
CA ASN A 89 -7.57 -14.06 -12.87
C ASN A 89 -8.06 -14.45 -14.28
N TYR A 90 -7.25 -15.15 -15.10
CA TYR A 90 -7.71 -15.69 -16.38
C TYR A 90 -8.73 -16.82 -16.22
N LEU A 91 -8.69 -17.54 -15.08
CA LEU A 91 -9.71 -18.51 -14.68
C LEU A 91 -10.90 -17.86 -13.96
N GLY A 92 -10.79 -16.61 -13.55
CA GLY A 92 -11.74 -15.96 -12.64
C GLY A 92 -11.56 -16.36 -11.17
N ALA A 93 -10.44 -17.01 -10.83
CA ALA A 93 -10.04 -17.28 -9.45
C ALA A 93 -9.45 -16.03 -8.80
N VAL A 94 -9.52 -15.95 -7.49
CA VAL A 94 -9.12 -14.80 -6.69
C VAL A 94 -7.64 -14.90 -6.29
N TYR A 95 -6.86 -13.91 -6.65
CA TYR A 95 -5.47 -13.77 -6.26
C TYR A 95 -5.36 -13.26 -4.82
N VAL A 96 -4.64 -14.00 -3.95
CA VAL A 96 -4.49 -13.64 -2.53
C VAL A 96 -2.99 -13.56 -2.18
N PRO A 97 -2.34 -12.40 -2.42
CA PRO A 97 -0.93 -12.26 -2.16
C PRO A 97 -0.63 -12.08 -0.67
N LEU A 98 0.46 -12.71 -0.21
CA LEU A 98 0.96 -12.62 1.16
C LEU A 98 2.28 -11.87 1.21
N ASN A 99 2.47 -11.09 2.26
CA ASN A 99 3.75 -10.44 2.52
C ASN A 99 4.83 -11.48 2.82
N THR A 100 5.93 -11.44 2.08
CA THR A 100 7.06 -12.38 2.18
C THR A 100 7.78 -12.33 3.53
N ALA A 101 7.62 -11.25 4.30
CA ALA A 101 8.21 -11.12 5.63
C ALA A 101 7.41 -11.86 6.73
N TYR A 102 6.15 -12.26 6.46
CA TYR A 102 5.30 -12.87 7.49
C TYR A 102 5.77 -14.25 7.92
N LYS A 103 5.51 -14.55 9.19
CA LYS A 103 5.82 -15.81 9.88
C LYS A 103 4.93 -15.96 11.11
N GLY A 104 4.86 -17.20 11.67
CA GLY A 104 4.10 -17.47 12.90
C GLY A 104 2.64 -17.08 12.83
N GLY A 105 2.09 -16.54 13.91
CA GLY A 105 0.64 -16.26 14.05
C GLY A 105 0.06 -15.31 13.02
N ILE A 106 0.83 -14.35 12.47
CA ILE A 106 0.35 -13.45 11.41
C ILE A 106 0.14 -14.23 10.11
N LEU A 107 1.11 -15.06 9.73
CA LEU A 107 1.00 -15.91 8.55
C LEU A 107 -0.14 -16.91 8.71
N GLU A 108 -0.23 -17.57 9.87
CA GLU A 108 -1.30 -18.53 10.21
C GLU A 108 -2.69 -17.88 10.09
N HIS A 109 -2.85 -16.67 10.64
CA HIS A 109 -4.11 -15.94 10.55
C HIS A 109 -4.54 -15.72 9.10
N GLN A 110 -3.63 -15.27 8.22
CA GLN A 110 -3.95 -14.98 6.84
C GLN A 110 -4.23 -16.26 6.02
N VAL A 111 -3.43 -17.31 6.23
CA VAL A 111 -3.66 -18.62 5.62
C VAL A 111 -5.04 -19.14 6.01
N ARG A 112 -5.37 -19.13 7.30
CA ARG A 112 -6.66 -19.60 7.81
C ARG A 112 -7.84 -18.76 7.32
N LEU A 113 -7.69 -17.42 7.33
CA LEU A 113 -8.77 -16.51 6.93
C LEU A 113 -9.08 -16.62 5.43
N SER A 114 -8.08 -16.91 4.60
CA SER A 114 -8.24 -16.97 3.14
C SER A 114 -9.11 -18.12 2.64
N ASP A 115 -9.28 -19.21 3.40
CA ASP A 115 -9.87 -20.49 2.97
C ASP A 115 -9.22 -21.13 1.74
N ALA A 116 -8.04 -20.65 1.36
CA ALA A 116 -7.34 -21.22 0.22
C ALA A 116 -6.93 -22.67 0.50
N ARG A 117 -7.09 -23.54 -0.49
CA ARG A 117 -6.57 -24.90 -0.45
C ARG A 117 -5.23 -25.06 -1.17
N LEU A 118 -4.84 -24.07 -1.97
CA LEU A 118 -3.62 -24.03 -2.75
C LEU A 118 -2.82 -22.77 -2.41
N ILE A 119 -1.51 -22.95 -2.25
CA ILE A 119 -0.55 -21.85 -2.12
C ILE A 119 0.57 -22.00 -3.15
N VAL A 120 0.90 -20.93 -3.87
CA VAL A 120 2.14 -20.82 -4.63
C VAL A 120 3.17 -20.11 -3.76
N CYS A 121 4.25 -20.80 -3.44
CA CYS A 121 5.21 -20.37 -2.42
C CYS A 121 6.63 -20.35 -2.98
N HIS A 122 7.37 -19.26 -2.74
CA HIS A 122 8.80 -19.23 -3.03
C HIS A 122 9.56 -20.20 -2.13
N ALA A 123 10.52 -20.94 -2.68
CA ALA A 123 11.27 -21.99 -1.98
C ALA A 123 11.91 -21.53 -0.66
N ASP A 124 12.42 -20.29 -0.61
CA ASP A 124 13.03 -19.73 0.60
C ASP A 124 12.04 -19.49 1.76
N LEU A 125 10.75 -19.47 1.46
CA LEU A 125 9.68 -19.22 2.45
C LEU A 125 9.03 -20.51 2.93
N GLY A 126 9.08 -21.57 2.13
CA GLY A 126 8.33 -22.81 2.34
C GLY A 126 8.51 -23.45 3.70
N SER A 127 9.71 -23.35 4.30
CA SER A 127 9.99 -23.92 5.63
C SER A 127 9.12 -23.31 6.74
N ARG A 128 8.68 -22.05 6.60
CA ARG A 128 7.83 -21.36 7.60
C ARG A 128 6.41 -21.94 7.67
N LEU A 129 5.97 -22.70 6.65
CA LEU A 129 4.69 -23.40 6.69
C LEU A 129 4.64 -24.52 7.74
N ASN A 130 5.80 -25.03 8.18
CA ASN A 130 5.88 -26.03 9.25
C ASN A 130 5.60 -25.48 10.64
N ASP A 131 5.72 -24.15 10.81
CA ASP A 131 5.61 -23.48 12.10
C ASP A 131 4.20 -22.94 12.36
N ILE A 132 3.23 -23.22 11.45
CA ILE A 132 1.86 -22.72 11.50
C ILE A 132 0.84 -23.83 11.27
N ASP A 133 -0.40 -23.60 11.72
CA ASP A 133 -1.54 -24.42 11.33
C ASP A 133 -1.99 -24.03 9.91
N THR A 134 -1.74 -24.93 8.95
CA THR A 134 -2.10 -24.75 7.53
C THR A 134 -3.53 -25.18 7.22
N ALA A 135 -4.32 -25.53 8.19
CA ALA A 135 -5.67 -26.15 8.25
C ALA A 135 -6.48 -26.29 6.94
N SER A 136 -6.54 -25.25 6.10
CA SER A 136 -7.29 -25.27 4.83
C SER A 136 -6.43 -25.69 3.63
N LEU A 137 -5.10 -25.56 3.71
CA LEU A 137 -4.20 -25.90 2.62
C LEU A 137 -4.11 -27.41 2.45
N THR A 138 -4.18 -27.85 1.20
CA THR A 138 -3.95 -29.25 0.79
C THR A 138 -2.77 -29.35 -0.16
N ASP A 139 -2.50 -28.30 -0.92
CA ASP A 139 -1.53 -28.28 -1.99
C ASP A 139 -0.60 -27.07 -1.91
N VAL A 140 0.68 -27.26 -2.21
CA VAL A 140 1.66 -26.20 -2.37
C VAL A 140 2.44 -26.38 -3.68
N VAL A 141 2.52 -25.30 -4.48
CA VAL A 141 3.45 -25.25 -5.62
C VAL A 141 4.68 -24.47 -5.17
N ILE A 142 5.85 -25.08 -5.26
CA ILE A 142 7.11 -24.44 -4.90
C ILE A 142 7.77 -23.87 -6.14
N VAL A 143 8.11 -22.57 -6.09
CA VAL A 143 8.75 -21.82 -7.19
C VAL A 143 10.08 -21.19 -6.74
N GLY A 144 10.87 -20.68 -7.67
CA GLY A 144 12.10 -19.92 -7.41
C GLY A 144 13.38 -20.73 -7.24
N LYS A 145 13.33 -22.06 -7.04
CA LYS A 145 14.50 -22.96 -6.99
C LYS A 145 14.11 -24.36 -7.51
N GLU A 146 14.97 -24.92 -8.37
CA GLU A 146 14.75 -26.27 -8.92
C GLU A 146 14.97 -27.41 -7.91
N ASP A 147 15.88 -27.22 -6.93
CA ASP A 147 16.34 -28.26 -6.00
C ASP A 147 15.74 -28.13 -4.58
N PHE A 148 14.49 -27.73 -4.47
CA PHE A 148 13.84 -27.68 -3.16
C PHE A 148 13.57 -29.09 -2.61
N ASN A 149 14.24 -29.45 -1.51
CA ASN A 149 13.96 -30.70 -0.81
C ASN A 149 12.70 -30.58 0.04
N ALA A 150 11.61 -31.09 -0.51
CA ALA A 150 10.23 -30.93 -0.07
C ALA A 150 9.86 -31.68 1.23
N SER A 151 10.81 -32.14 2.03
CA SER A 151 10.52 -32.97 3.23
C SER A 151 9.81 -32.25 4.38
N SER A 152 9.40 -30.99 4.20
CA SER A 152 9.09 -30.13 5.34
C SER A 152 7.71 -29.47 5.39
N ALA A 153 6.81 -29.67 4.44
CA ALA A 153 5.43 -29.19 4.62
C ALA A 153 4.54 -30.37 5.06
N ALA A 154 4.54 -30.66 6.34
CA ALA A 154 3.84 -31.82 6.91
C ALA A 154 2.35 -31.82 6.50
N GLY A 155 1.98 -32.82 5.69
CA GLY A 155 0.59 -33.06 5.29
C GLY A 155 0.13 -32.38 3.98
N LEU A 156 0.97 -31.55 3.32
CA LEU A 156 0.63 -30.92 2.05
C LEU A 156 1.16 -31.75 0.86
N THR A 157 0.37 -31.77 -0.24
CA THR A 157 0.85 -32.27 -1.54
C THR A 157 1.74 -31.21 -2.18
N ILE A 158 3.00 -31.58 -2.43
CA ILE A 158 4.00 -30.65 -2.99
C ILE A 158 4.10 -30.84 -4.49
N HIS A 159 3.96 -29.74 -5.21
CA HIS A 159 4.10 -29.66 -6.67
C HIS A 159 5.35 -28.85 -7.04
N PRO A 160 6.17 -29.29 -7.99
CA PRO A 160 7.32 -28.52 -8.47
C PRO A 160 6.90 -27.32 -9.32
N ALA A 161 7.78 -26.33 -9.48
CA ALA A 161 7.56 -25.15 -10.33
C ALA A 161 7.12 -25.49 -11.75
N SER A 162 7.65 -26.59 -12.33
CA SER A 162 7.28 -27.07 -13.66
C SER A 162 5.79 -27.39 -13.83
N THR A 163 5.06 -27.59 -12.72
CA THR A 163 3.60 -27.72 -12.73
C THR A 163 2.92 -26.49 -13.32
N LEU A 164 3.45 -25.28 -13.07
CA LEU A 164 2.87 -24.02 -13.57
C LEU A 164 3.24 -23.70 -15.03
N THR A 165 4.09 -24.50 -15.68
CA THR A 165 4.56 -24.30 -17.06
C THR A 165 4.26 -25.49 -17.98
N PRO A 166 3.00 -25.92 -18.10
CA PRO A 166 2.64 -27.00 -19.03
C PRO A 166 2.96 -26.58 -20.48
N THR A 167 3.16 -27.57 -21.35
CA THR A 167 3.50 -27.35 -22.77
C THR A 167 2.38 -26.70 -23.57
N THR A 168 1.13 -26.83 -23.11
CA THR A 168 -0.07 -26.26 -23.76
C THR A 168 -0.83 -25.40 -22.80
N GLY A 169 -1.35 -24.26 -23.27
CA GLY A 169 -2.22 -23.36 -22.53
C GLY A 169 -3.71 -23.54 -22.83
N LEU A 170 -4.55 -22.81 -22.12
CA LEU A 170 -5.96 -22.66 -22.48
C LEU A 170 -6.08 -21.87 -23.78
N THR A 171 -7.10 -22.17 -24.58
CA THR A 171 -7.37 -21.44 -25.84
C THR A 171 -8.24 -20.20 -25.62
N ALA A 172 -9.00 -20.16 -24.53
CA ALA A 172 -9.85 -19.06 -24.11
C ALA A 172 -10.12 -19.16 -22.61
N MET A 173 -10.65 -18.10 -22.02
CA MET A 173 -11.14 -18.13 -20.64
C MET A 173 -12.28 -19.17 -20.53
N PRO A 174 -12.24 -20.09 -19.54
CA PRO A 174 -13.21 -21.17 -19.43
C PRO A 174 -14.59 -20.70 -18.97
N GLU A 175 -14.64 -19.64 -18.19
CA GLU A 175 -15.86 -19.03 -17.68
C GLU A 175 -15.86 -17.51 -17.87
N ALA A 176 -17.05 -16.93 -17.96
CA ALA A 176 -17.20 -15.49 -18.03
C ALA A 176 -16.83 -14.86 -16.68
N VAL A 177 -15.92 -13.89 -16.70
CA VAL A 177 -15.54 -13.08 -15.55
C VAL A 177 -16.16 -11.69 -15.70
N ASP A 178 -16.84 -11.24 -14.67
CA ASP A 178 -17.55 -9.97 -14.69
C ASP A 178 -16.75 -8.85 -14.01
N PRO A 179 -16.97 -7.57 -14.40
CA PRO A 179 -16.28 -6.41 -13.80
C PRO A 179 -16.38 -6.31 -12.27
N TRP A 180 -17.46 -6.82 -11.70
CA TRP A 180 -17.73 -6.83 -10.25
C TRP A 180 -17.25 -8.09 -9.54
N ASP A 181 -16.73 -9.10 -10.24
CA ASP A 181 -16.13 -10.27 -9.60
C ASP A 181 -14.88 -9.84 -8.80
N THR A 182 -14.58 -10.56 -7.73
CA THR A 182 -13.40 -10.30 -6.90
C THR A 182 -12.14 -10.64 -7.69
N GLN A 183 -11.29 -9.64 -7.93
CA GLN A 183 -10.01 -9.78 -8.60
C GLN A 183 -8.93 -10.30 -7.64
N TYR A 184 -8.83 -9.67 -6.48
CA TYR A 184 -7.85 -10.02 -5.45
C TYR A 184 -8.36 -9.73 -4.04
N ILE A 185 -7.71 -10.37 -3.07
CA ILE A 185 -7.84 -10.08 -1.65
C ILE A 185 -6.47 -9.63 -1.14
N ILE A 186 -6.34 -8.37 -0.74
CA ILE A 186 -5.13 -7.83 -0.11
C ILE A 186 -5.38 -7.64 1.38
N PHE A 187 -4.45 -8.16 2.19
CA PHE A 187 -4.52 -8.00 3.63
C PHE A 187 -4.00 -6.64 4.07
N THR A 188 -4.79 -5.94 4.88
CA THR A 188 -4.37 -4.70 5.53
C THR A 188 -3.79 -4.98 6.90
N SER A 189 -2.69 -4.33 7.25
CA SER A 189 -2.16 -4.34 8.61
C SER A 189 -3.11 -3.55 9.51
N GLY A 190 -3.95 -4.27 10.28
CA GLY A 190 -4.79 -3.64 11.28
C GLY A 190 -3.93 -2.94 12.35
N THR A 191 -4.10 -1.64 12.53
CA THR A 191 -3.46 -0.90 13.64
C THR A 191 -4.10 -1.25 14.99
N THR A 192 -5.26 -1.91 14.98
CA THR A 192 -6.08 -2.18 16.18
C THR A 192 -6.55 -3.64 16.32
N GLY A 193 -5.97 -4.56 15.56
CA GLY A 193 -6.38 -5.97 15.58
C GLY A 193 -5.75 -6.78 14.44
N PRO A 194 -6.14 -8.05 14.28
CA PRO A 194 -5.67 -8.88 13.19
C PRO A 194 -5.92 -8.24 11.82
N SER A 195 -5.04 -8.53 10.85
CA SER A 195 -5.19 -8.02 9.49
C SER A 195 -6.54 -8.40 8.88
N LYS A 196 -7.14 -7.46 8.14
CA LYS A 196 -8.41 -7.65 7.44
C LYS A 196 -8.16 -8.00 5.98
N ALA A 197 -8.95 -8.90 5.43
CA ALA A 197 -8.90 -9.34 4.05
C ALA A 197 -9.83 -8.49 3.18
N VAL A 198 -9.30 -7.51 2.46
CA VAL A 198 -10.09 -6.55 1.65
C VAL A 198 -10.48 -7.18 0.33
N LEU A 199 -11.77 -7.23 0.05
CA LEU A 199 -12.32 -7.73 -1.22
C LEU A 199 -12.31 -6.62 -2.27
N SER A 200 -11.54 -6.81 -3.34
CA SER A 200 -11.39 -5.84 -4.43
C SER A 200 -11.84 -6.42 -5.76
N SER A 201 -12.73 -5.70 -6.46
CA SER A 201 -13.23 -6.09 -7.77
C SER A 201 -12.30 -5.62 -8.91
N TYR A 202 -12.52 -6.11 -10.14
CA TYR A 202 -11.85 -5.60 -11.33
C TYR A 202 -12.15 -4.11 -11.56
N LEU A 203 -13.39 -3.67 -11.30
CA LEU A 203 -13.79 -2.25 -11.39
C LEU A 203 -13.03 -1.40 -10.38
N GLN A 204 -12.80 -1.90 -9.16
CA GLN A 204 -11.99 -1.18 -8.19
C GLN A 204 -10.54 -1.05 -8.67
N GLY A 205 -9.94 -2.12 -9.17
CA GLY A 205 -8.59 -2.10 -9.74
C GLY A 205 -8.44 -1.10 -10.89
N TYR A 206 -9.42 -1.07 -11.80
CA TYR A 206 -9.47 -0.12 -12.90
C TYR A 206 -9.64 1.34 -12.41
N SER A 207 -10.58 1.59 -11.52
CA SER A 207 -10.86 2.94 -11.00
C SER A 207 -9.69 3.47 -10.19
N MET A 208 -9.03 2.62 -9.40
CA MET A 208 -7.84 2.97 -8.63
C MET A 208 -6.65 3.29 -9.53
N GLY A 209 -6.48 2.55 -10.62
CA GLY A 209 -5.41 2.75 -11.57
C GLY A 209 -5.74 3.86 -12.57
N THR A 210 -6.51 3.52 -13.58
CA THR A 210 -6.66 4.33 -14.80
C THR A 210 -7.46 5.60 -14.58
N GLU A 211 -8.59 5.54 -13.86
CA GLU A 211 -9.40 6.76 -13.64
C GLU A 211 -8.74 7.74 -12.67
N ALA A 212 -8.06 7.21 -11.65
CA ALA A 212 -7.38 8.04 -10.69
C ALA A 212 -6.08 8.65 -11.24
N HIS A 213 -5.47 8.04 -12.27
CA HIS A 213 -4.18 8.47 -12.79
C HIS A 213 -4.25 8.78 -14.29
N PRO A 214 -4.95 9.84 -14.70
CA PRO A 214 -5.16 10.19 -16.11
C PRO A 214 -3.88 10.65 -16.83
N HIS A 215 -2.78 10.81 -16.10
CA HIS A 215 -1.47 11.16 -16.67
C HIS A 215 -0.73 9.97 -17.29
N PHE A 216 -1.21 8.73 -17.02
CA PHE A 216 -0.61 7.52 -17.59
C PHE A 216 -1.33 7.11 -18.87
N ASP A 217 -0.56 6.71 -19.86
CA ASP A 217 -1.09 6.26 -21.16
C ASP A 217 -0.35 5.01 -21.69
N GLY A 218 -0.67 4.61 -22.92
CA GLY A 218 -0.10 3.42 -23.56
C GLY A 218 1.37 3.54 -23.98
N ASP A 219 1.95 4.73 -23.90
CA ASP A 219 3.36 4.99 -24.20
C ASP A 219 4.22 4.92 -22.92
N ASP A 220 3.60 4.76 -21.74
CA ASP A 220 4.33 4.67 -20.50
C ASP A 220 5.01 3.33 -20.29
N ARG A 221 6.20 3.43 -19.70
CA ARG A 221 6.92 2.33 -19.09
C ARG A 221 7.06 2.57 -17.61
N ILE A 222 6.31 1.83 -16.82
CA ILE A 222 6.17 2.04 -15.38
C ILE A 222 7.17 1.17 -14.62
N LEU A 223 7.95 1.76 -13.71
CA LEU A 223 8.76 0.98 -12.76
C LEU A 223 7.89 0.52 -11.58
N ILE A 224 7.74 -0.79 -11.44
CA ILE A 224 7.07 -1.44 -10.31
C ILE A 224 8.13 -1.90 -9.31
N ASN A 225 8.51 -1.02 -8.41
CA ASN A 225 9.48 -1.22 -7.33
C ASN A 225 8.81 -1.45 -5.97
N LEU A 226 7.48 -1.40 -5.92
CA LEU A 226 6.67 -1.67 -4.72
C LEU A 226 6.14 -3.11 -4.75
N PRO A 227 5.99 -3.76 -3.57
CA PRO A 227 5.56 -5.15 -3.51
C PRO A 227 4.17 -5.38 -4.11
N LEU A 228 4.02 -6.45 -4.91
CA LEU A 228 2.73 -6.87 -5.49
C LEU A 228 1.74 -7.42 -4.46
N PHE A 229 2.17 -7.70 -3.23
CA PHE A 229 1.27 -8.02 -2.12
C PHE A 229 0.67 -6.79 -1.43
N HIS A 230 1.00 -5.60 -1.91
CA HIS A 230 0.38 -4.32 -1.52
C HIS A 230 -0.28 -3.65 -2.71
N VAL A 231 -1.34 -2.91 -2.41
CA VAL A 231 -2.06 -2.12 -3.42
C VAL A 231 -1.13 -1.14 -4.17
N GLY A 232 -0.09 -0.63 -3.51
CA GLY A 232 0.91 0.24 -4.14
C GLY A 232 1.66 -0.40 -5.31
N GLY A 233 1.88 -1.73 -5.29
CA GLY A 233 2.46 -2.45 -6.42
C GLY A 233 1.40 -2.87 -7.45
N THR A 234 0.25 -3.39 -6.97
CA THR A 234 -0.80 -3.90 -7.86
C THR A 234 -1.44 -2.82 -8.72
N VAL A 235 -1.59 -1.58 -8.20
CA VAL A 235 -2.22 -0.49 -8.94
C VAL A 235 -1.48 -0.16 -10.24
N PHE A 236 -0.15 -0.11 -10.22
CA PHE A 236 0.64 0.24 -11.40
C PHE A 236 0.66 -0.86 -12.45
N LEU A 237 0.57 -2.13 -12.03
CA LEU A 237 0.38 -3.23 -12.97
C LEU A 237 -1.03 -3.21 -13.60
N ASN A 238 -2.07 -2.84 -12.84
CA ASN A 238 -3.41 -2.60 -13.38
C ASN A 238 -3.43 -1.43 -14.38
N ILE A 239 -2.69 -0.33 -14.13
CA ILE A 239 -2.54 0.78 -15.09
C ILE A 239 -1.92 0.26 -16.38
N THR A 240 -0.79 -0.47 -16.30
CA THR A 240 -0.12 -1.05 -17.47
C THR A 240 -1.08 -1.91 -18.30
N LEU A 241 -1.85 -2.77 -17.66
CA LEU A 241 -2.85 -3.61 -18.33
C LEU A 241 -3.98 -2.80 -18.99
N ALA A 242 -4.50 -1.79 -18.31
CA ALA A 242 -5.62 -1.01 -18.82
C ALA A 242 -5.20 -0.09 -19.97
N THR A 243 -4.05 0.57 -19.88
CA THR A 243 -3.53 1.49 -20.91
C THR A 243 -2.84 0.76 -22.06
N GLY A 244 -2.34 -0.45 -21.82
CA GLY A 244 -1.51 -1.20 -22.76
C GLY A 244 -0.08 -0.64 -22.86
N GLY A 245 0.41 0.06 -21.89
CA GLY A 245 1.80 0.47 -21.76
C GLY A 245 2.73 -0.72 -21.50
N SER A 246 3.85 -0.47 -20.87
CA SER A 246 4.76 -1.54 -20.42
C SER A 246 5.20 -1.31 -18.99
N CYS A 247 5.73 -2.31 -18.33
CA CYS A 247 6.35 -2.09 -17.02
C CYS A 247 7.63 -2.89 -16.84
N VAL A 248 8.49 -2.36 -15.96
CA VAL A 248 9.64 -3.07 -15.40
C VAL A 248 9.26 -3.50 -13.99
N VAL A 249 9.26 -4.80 -13.73
CA VAL A 249 8.98 -5.36 -12.41
C VAL A 249 10.30 -5.63 -11.70
N ASP A 250 10.57 -4.80 -10.70
CA ASP A 250 11.76 -4.91 -9.86
C ASP A 250 11.43 -5.70 -8.58
N SER A 251 12.41 -6.41 -8.06
CA SER A 251 12.28 -7.20 -6.83
C SER A 251 12.10 -6.30 -5.60
N HIS A 252 12.79 -5.16 -5.57
CA HIS A 252 12.75 -4.16 -4.50
C HIS A 252 13.46 -2.87 -4.93
N PHE A 253 13.16 -1.76 -4.27
CA PHE A 253 13.85 -0.49 -4.47
C PHE A 253 15.32 -0.57 -4.05
N ARG A 254 16.23 -0.12 -4.94
CA ARG A 254 17.67 0.03 -4.68
C ARG A 254 18.11 1.44 -5.06
N THR A 255 18.63 2.15 -4.06
CA THR A 255 19.00 3.55 -4.22
C THR A 255 20.14 3.77 -5.22
N ASP A 256 21.16 2.92 -5.16
CA ASP A 256 22.38 2.99 -5.98
C ASP A 256 22.15 2.57 -7.44
N GLU A 257 21.12 1.80 -7.71
CA GLU A 257 20.76 1.34 -9.06
C GLU A 257 19.55 2.10 -9.66
N PHE A 258 18.87 2.95 -8.87
CA PHE A 258 17.62 3.58 -9.29
C PHE A 258 17.75 4.33 -10.63
N TRP A 259 18.73 5.24 -10.74
CA TRP A 259 18.89 6.05 -11.95
C TRP A 259 19.42 5.24 -13.14
N SER A 260 20.27 4.24 -12.93
CA SER A 260 20.65 3.31 -14.00
C SER A 260 19.45 2.52 -14.50
N THR A 261 18.61 2.01 -13.59
CA THR A 261 17.36 1.31 -13.98
C THR A 261 16.42 2.21 -14.77
N VAL A 262 16.25 3.47 -14.34
CA VAL A 262 15.43 4.46 -15.07
C VAL A 262 15.93 4.65 -16.49
N ASN A 263 17.24 4.86 -16.66
CA ASN A 263 17.83 5.16 -17.96
C ASN A 263 17.94 3.92 -18.86
N ASP A 264 18.43 2.79 -18.34
CA ASP A 264 18.66 1.56 -19.11
C ASP A 264 17.37 0.98 -19.67
N HIS A 265 16.27 1.15 -18.92
CA HIS A 265 14.96 0.68 -19.33
C HIS A 265 14.06 1.78 -19.90
N SER A 266 14.53 3.03 -19.98
CA SER A 266 13.73 4.19 -20.43
C SER A 266 12.40 4.28 -19.66
N ILE A 267 12.47 4.24 -18.33
CA ILE A 267 11.29 4.33 -17.44
C ILE A 267 10.67 5.73 -17.56
N THR A 268 9.38 5.80 -17.83
CA THR A 268 8.66 7.08 -17.94
C THR A 268 7.86 7.42 -16.68
N ALA A 269 7.59 6.42 -15.84
CA ALA A 269 6.76 6.62 -14.66
C ALA A 269 7.17 5.73 -13.48
N VAL A 270 7.06 6.27 -12.26
CA VAL A 270 7.38 5.55 -11.02
C VAL A 270 6.56 6.08 -9.84
N CYS A 271 6.35 5.21 -8.85
CA CYS A 271 5.87 5.62 -7.54
C CYS A 271 7.00 5.53 -6.51
N LEU A 272 7.22 6.63 -5.79
CA LEU A 272 8.16 6.73 -4.68
C LEU A 272 7.41 6.91 -3.36
N LEU A 273 7.72 6.07 -2.40
CA LEU A 273 7.28 6.31 -1.02
C LEU A 273 8.20 7.33 -0.35
N ALA A 274 7.67 8.15 0.56
CA ALA A 274 8.47 9.14 1.28
C ALA A 274 9.69 8.54 1.99
N ALA A 275 9.62 7.27 2.41
CA ALA A 275 10.76 6.56 2.97
C ALA A 275 11.94 6.34 1.98
N MET A 276 11.69 6.41 0.65
CA MET A 276 12.71 6.27 -0.39
C MET A 276 13.38 7.62 -0.70
N VAL A 277 12.67 8.71 -0.46
CA VAL A 277 13.05 10.07 -0.83
C VAL A 277 14.37 10.53 -0.18
N PRO A 278 14.60 10.36 1.13
CA PRO A 278 15.87 10.74 1.77
C PRO A 278 17.08 10.00 1.17
N PHE A 279 16.91 8.75 0.76
CA PHE A 279 17.99 7.98 0.14
C PHE A 279 18.40 8.58 -1.21
N LEU A 280 17.42 9.00 -2.02
CA LEU A 280 17.70 9.67 -3.31
C LEU A 280 18.32 11.06 -3.10
N LEU A 281 17.86 11.82 -2.10
CA LEU A 281 18.45 13.13 -1.77
C LEU A 281 19.90 13.03 -1.31
N ASN A 282 20.29 11.94 -0.64
CA ASN A 282 21.63 11.73 -0.13
C ASN A 282 22.61 11.17 -1.18
N LEU A 283 22.14 10.85 -2.40
CA LEU A 283 23.04 10.49 -3.48
C LEU A 283 23.98 11.65 -3.81
N PRO A 284 25.27 11.40 -4.11
CA PRO A 284 26.15 12.42 -4.64
C PRO A 284 25.54 13.04 -5.91
N GLU A 285 25.79 14.34 -6.12
CA GLU A 285 25.45 14.98 -7.39
C GLU A 285 26.21 14.33 -8.53
N PHE A 286 25.54 14.12 -9.67
CA PHE A 286 26.16 13.55 -10.86
C PHE A 286 25.71 14.32 -12.11
N GLU A 287 26.58 14.32 -13.12
CA GLU A 287 26.31 14.99 -14.40
C GLU A 287 25.11 14.34 -15.09
N GLY A 288 24.13 15.14 -15.50
CA GLY A 288 22.92 14.66 -16.18
C GLY A 288 21.84 14.11 -15.24
N GLU A 289 21.88 14.40 -13.93
CA GLU A 289 20.86 13.92 -12.98
C GLU A 289 19.43 14.41 -13.29
N GLN A 290 19.28 15.39 -14.15
CA GLN A 290 17.98 15.87 -14.67
C GLN A 290 17.72 15.38 -16.12
N ASP A 291 18.66 14.65 -16.72
CA ASP A 291 18.50 14.09 -18.07
C ASP A 291 18.05 12.63 -17.98
N HIS A 292 16.78 12.43 -17.77
CA HIS A 292 16.14 11.13 -17.60
C HIS A 292 14.81 11.04 -18.35
N SER A 293 14.27 9.82 -18.49
CA SER A 293 13.03 9.54 -19.21
C SER A 293 11.75 9.72 -18.41
N LEU A 294 11.82 10.00 -17.09
CA LEU A 294 10.62 10.12 -16.24
C LEU A 294 9.73 11.28 -16.69
N ARG A 295 8.47 11.00 -16.98
CA ARG A 295 7.40 11.95 -17.31
C ARG A 295 6.44 12.16 -16.17
N THR A 296 6.25 11.14 -15.33
CA THR A 296 5.30 11.19 -14.20
C THR A 296 5.88 10.48 -13.00
N THR A 297 5.98 11.18 -11.88
CA THR A 297 6.42 10.61 -10.60
C THR A 297 5.34 10.81 -9.54
N VAL A 298 4.81 9.72 -9.03
CA VAL A 298 3.89 9.76 -7.88
C VAL A 298 4.70 9.67 -6.60
N ILE A 299 4.64 10.66 -5.71
CA ILE A 299 5.36 10.65 -4.41
C ILE A 299 4.36 10.69 -3.26
N VAL A 300 4.41 9.71 -2.37
CA VAL A 300 3.42 9.56 -1.28
C VAL A 300 4.12 9.22 0.04
N PRO A 301 3.80 9.96 1.11
CA PRO A 301 3.12 11.26 1.19
C PRO A 301 3.98 12.41 0.61
N TRP A 302 3.35 13.54 0.37
CA TRP A 302 3.99 14.75 -0.14
C TRP A 302 4.61 15.54 1.01
N THR A 303 5.91 15.38 1.22
CA THR A 303 6.69 16.03 2.29
C THR A 303 7.58 17.14 1.74
N GLU A 304 8.26 17.90 2.60
CA GLU A 304 9.28 18.87 2.17
C GLU A 304 10.44 18.18 1.42
N GLU A 305 10.82 16.97 1.86
CA GLU A 305 11.84 16.18 1.16
C GLU A 305 11.34 15.73 -0.22
N ALA A 306 10.06 15.37 -0.35
CA ALA A 306 9.46 15.04 -1.65
C ALA A 306 9.54 16.23 -2.61
N MET A 307 9.27 17.46 -2.14
CA MET A 307 9.42 18.68 -2.93
C MET A 307 10.88 18.88 -3.35
N ARG A 308 11.84 18.68 -2.44
CA ARG A 308 13.28 18.82 -2.72
C ARG A 308 13.78 17.78 -3.75
N VAL A 309 13.29 16.52 -3.68
CA VAL A 309 13.60 15.50 -4.69
C VAL A 309 13.04 15.90 -6.04
N ALA A 310 11.78 16.33 -6.09
CA ALA A 310 11.15 16.76 -7.33
C ALA A 310 11.91 17.94 -7.97
N GLU A 311 12.35 18.92 -7.16
CA GLU A 311 13.14 20.05 -7.63
C GLU A 311 14.55 19.61 -8.09
N ARG A 312 15.29 18.83 -7.27
CA ARG A 312 16.64 18.39 -7.59
C ARG A 312 16.72 17.68 -8.93
N TYR A 313 15.82 16.72 -9.14
CA TYR A 313 15.82 15.89 -10.34
C TYR A 313 14.91 16.41 -11.44
N ASN A 314 14.26 17.57 -11.27
CA ASN A 314 13.32 18.16 -12.23
C ASN A 314 12.19 17.19 -12.61
N LEU A 315 11.52 16.58 -11.60
CA LEU A 315 10.47 15.60 -11.82
C LEU A 315 9.11 16.27 -12.01
N ASP A 316 8.34 15.80 -13.00
CA ASP A 316 6.90 16.05 -13.05
C ASP A 316 6.21 15.19 -12.00
N ALA A 317 6.09 15.74 -10.78
CA ALA A 317 5.64 15.02 -9.61
C ALA A 317 4.23 15.41 -9.20
N LEU A 318 3.50 14.41 -8.70
CA LEU A 318 2.17 14.55 -8.09
C LEU A 318 2.07 13.66 -6.85
N THR A 319 1.02 13.88 -6.05
CA THR A 319 0.72 13.04 -4.90
C THR A 319 -0.73 12.57 -4.91
N THR A 320 -1.00 11.52 -4.17
CA THR A 320 -2.33 10.92 -4.03
C THR A 320 -2.54 10.42 -2.60
N PHE A 321 -3.78 10.31 -2.18
CA PHE A 321 -4.17 9.50 -1.04
C PHE A 321 -4.84 8.23 -1.51
N ASN A 322 -4.37 7.09 -1.00
CA ASN A 322 -4.96 5.80 -1.31
C ASN A 322 -4.89 4.83 -0.12
N MET A 323 -5.84 3.92 -0.08
CA MET A 323 -5.91 2.76 0.81
C MET A 323 -6.28 1.53 -0.01
N THR A 324 -6.07 0.34 0.53
CA THR A 324 -6.51 -0.90 -0.11
C THR A 324 -8.02 -0.92 -0.35
N GLU A 325 -8.78 -0.29 0.53
CA GLU A 325 -10.24 -0.25 0.53
C GLU A 325 -10.84 0.73 -0.47
N VAL A 326 -10.09 1.72 -0.94
CA VAL A 326 -10.61 2.81 -1.78
C VAL A 326 -9.87 2.86 -3.12
N SER A 327 -10.21 3.84 -3.97
CA SER A 327 -9.70 3.89 -5.35
C SER A 327 -9.02 5.22 -5.63
N SER A 328 -7.95 5.55 -4.87
CA SER A 328 -7.21 6.81 -5.00
C SER A 328 -8.16 8.03 -5.10
N PRO A 329 -8.94 8.30 -4.04
CA PRO A 329 -10.02 9.29 -4.09
C PRO A 329 -9.53 10.73 -4.18
N LEU A 330 -8.31 10.98 -3.75
CA LEU A 330 -7.69 12.32 -3.74
C LEU A 330 -6.43 12.30 -4.61
N MET A 331 -6.32 13.30 -5.48
CA MET A 331 -5.17 13.49 -6.37
C MET A 331 -4.78 14.96 -6.41
N SER A 332 -3.49 15.24 -6.42
CA SER A 332 -3.01 16.61 -6.68
C SER A 332 -2.87 16.87 -8.18
N ASP A 333 -2.83 18.14 -8.53
CA ASP A 333 -2.24 18.57 -9.80
C ASP A 333 -0.72 18.29 -9.77
N LEU A 334 -0.04 18.41 -10.91
CA LEU A 334 1.41 18.35 -10.99
C LEU A 334 2.04 19.49 -10.18
N HIS A 335 3.22 19.23 -9.64
CA HIS A 335 4.04 20.17 -8.87
C HIS A 335 3.31 20.78 -7.65
N PRO A 336 2.75 19.96 -6.74
CA PRO A 336 2.13 20.51 -5.53
C PRO A 336 3.17 21.31 -4.72
N ASN A 337 2.74 22.45 -4.18
CA ASN A 337 3.62 23.40 -3.49
C ASN A 337 3.44 23.44 -1.97
N THR A 338 2.58 22.58 -1.42
CA THR A 338 2.24 22.57 0.01
C THR A 338 2.51 21.18 0.60
N PRO A 339 3.43 21.06 1.57
CA PRO A 339 3.66 19.80 2.27
C PRO A 339 2.39 19.29 2.98
N GLY A 340 2.24 17.96 3.04
CA GLY A 340 1.07 17.31 3.64
C GLY A 340 -0.18 17.27 2.76
N LEU A 341 -0.13 17.88 1.56
CA LEU A 341 -1.23 17.81 0.60
C LEU A 341 -1.45 16.35 0.17
N CYS A 342 -2.72 15.93 0.13
CA CYS A 342 -3.16 14.68 -0.49
C CYS A 342 -3.85 14.90 -1.84
N GLY A 343 -4.20 16.14 -2.15
CA GLY A 343 -4.86 16.54 -3.39
C GLY A 343 -6.31 16.95 -3.21
N LYS A 344 -7.04 17.00 -4.32
CA LYS A 344 -8.47 17.28 -4.41
C LYS A 344 -9.24 15.99 -4.71
N VAL A 345 -10.55 16.04 -4.46
CA VAL A 345 -11.44 14.91 -4.79
C VAL A 345 -11.50 14.77 -6.31
N ARG A 346 -11.17 13.56 -6.79
CA ARG A 346 -11.25 13.27 -8.22
C ARG A 346 -12.70 13.08 -8.71
N PRO A 347 -12.97 13.24 -10.02
CA PRO A 347 -14.29 12.93 -10.58
C PRO A 347 -14.76 11.51 -10.24
N GLY A 348 -16.06 11.35 -10.00
CA GLY A 348 -16.67 10.07 -9.68
C GLY A 348 -16.55 9.64 -8.20
N ILE A 349 -15.92 10.46 -7.36
CA ILE A 349 -15.84 10.28 -5.92
C ILE A 349 -16.51 11.44 -5.20
N GLU A 350 -17.19 11.15 -4.10
CA GLU A 350 -17.60 12.12 -3.11
C GLU A 350 -16.78 11.91 -1.84
N ALA A 351 -16.27 12.98 -1.26
CA ALA A 351 -15.52 12.98 -0.02
C ALA A 351 -16.06 14.05 0.93
N ARG A 352 -16.09 13.73 2.22
CA ARG A 352 -16.40 14.67 3.28
C ARG A 352 -15.46 14.47 4.45
N VAL A 353 -15.23 15.54 5.20
CA VAL A 353 -14.57 15.48 6.51
C VAL A 353 -15.65 15.71 7.56
N VAL A 354 -15.85 14.74 8.47
CA VAL A 354 -16.99 14.73 9.39
C VAL A 354 -16.55 14.57 10.85
N ASP A 355 -17.43 15.02 11.76
CA ASP A 355 -17.29 14.79 13.20
C ASP A 355 -17.77 13.38 13.62
N GLU A 356 -17.80 13.12 14.91
CA GLU A 356 -18.25 11.84 15.51
C GLU A 356 -19.74 11.50 15.26
N ASN A 357 -20.52 12.46 14.77
CA ASN A 357 -21.95 12.30 14.43
C ASN A 357 -22.18 12.22 12.92
N ASP A 358 -21.10 12.07 12.13
CA ASP A 358 -21.10 12.10 10.67
C ASP A 358 -21.60 13.45 10.08
N CYS A 359 -21.49 14.53 10.86
CA CYS A 359 -21.78 15.90 10.40
C CYS A 359 -20.54 16.54 9.81
N GLU A 360 -20.67 17.12 8.62
CA GLU A 360 -19.55 17.77 7.92
C GLU A 360 -19.00 18.95 8.74
N VAL A 361 -17.67 18.99 8.92
CA VAL A 361 -16.98 20.06 9.64
C VAL A 361 -16.63 21.22 8.70
N ALA A 362 -16.38 22.40 9.26
CA ALA A 362 -15.97 23.56 8.48
C ALA A 362 -14.53 23.41 7.92
N PRO A 363 -14.19 24.10 6.82
CA PRO A 363 -12.82 24.15 6.32
C PRO A 363 -11.81 24.50 7.43
N GLY A 364 -10.68 23.79 7.44
CA GLY A 364 -9.62 23.91 8.44
C GLY A 364 -9.83 23.10 9.72
N GLN A 365 -11.04 22.60 9.99
CA GLN A 365 -11.31 21.72 11.13
C GLN A 365 -10.96 20.25 10.79
N ILE A 366 -10.51 19.53 11.81
CA ILE A 366 -10.14 18.12 11.69
C ILE A 366 -11.38 17.25 11.93
N GLY A 367 -11.54 16.24 11.09
CA GLY A 367 -12.58 15.21 11.21
C GLY A 367 -12.18 13.94 10.46
N GLU A 368 -13.07 12.95 10.44
CA GLU A 368 -12.88 11.72 9.68
C GLU A 368 -13.13 11.95 8.19
N LEU A 369 -12.22 11.48 7.34
CA LEU A 369 -12.50 11.39 5.91
C LEU A 369 -13.46 10.24 5.64
N ILE A 370 -14.62 10.56 5.05
CA ILE A 370 -15.58 9.58 4.57
C ILE A 370 -15.76 9.70 3.06
N LEU A 371 -15.97 8.56 2.40
CA LEU A 371 -15.93 8.45 0.95
C LEU A 371 -17.12 7.67 0.40
N ARG A 372 -17.53 8.00 -0.82
CA ARG A 372 -18.34 7.12 -1.66
C ARG A 372 -18.04 7.34 -3.13
N SER A 373 -18.27 6.32 -3.95
CA SER A 373 -18.13 6.38 -5.40
C SER A 373 -19.50 6.41 -6.07
N ASP A 374 -19.64 7.16 -7.16
CA ASP A 374 -20.81 7.11 -8.04
C ASP A 374 -20.85 5.85 -8.90
N ARG A 375 -19.66 5.22 -9.14
CA ARG A 375 -19.54 3.96 -9.86
C ARG A 375 -19.72 2.79 -8.89
N PRO A 376 -20.69 1.90 -9.13
CA PRO A 376 -20.80 0.65 -8.36
C PRO A 376 -19.51 -0.18 -8.46
N TRP A 377 -19.11 -0.83 -7.35
CA TRP A 377 -17.95 -1.72 -7.26
C TRP A 377 -16.56 -1.04 -7.43
N ALA A 378 -16.50 0.28 -7.55
CA ALA A 378 -15.24 1.00 -7.66
C ALA A 378 -14.49 1.19 -6.32
N MET A 379 -15.05 0.73 -5.23
CA MET A 379 -14.43 0.64 -3.90
C MET A 379 -14.58 -0.78 -3.38
N ASN A 380 -13.91 -1.10 -2.28
CA ASN A 380 -14.02 -2.42 -1.65
C ASN A 380 -15.49 -2.82 -1.45
N HIS A 381 -15.77 -4.10 -1.62
CA HIS A 381 -17.11 -4.65 -1.37
C HIS A 381 -17.20 -5.41 -0.04
N GLY A 382 -16.29 -5.09 0.88
CA GLY A 382 -16.27 -5.58 2.25
C GLY A 382 -14.96 -6.24 2.64
N TYR A 383 -14.96 -6.74 3.86
CA TYR A 383 -13.87 -7.55 4.42
C TYR A 383 -14.30 -9.01 4.46
N TYR A 384 -13.51 -9.88 3.86
CA TYR A 384 -13.83 -11.31 3.79
C TYR A 384 -14.00 -11.91 5.18
N LYS A 385 -15.12 -12.61 5.41
CA LYS A 385 -15.52 -13.20 6.71
C LYS A 385 -15.54 -12.24 7.91
N ASN A 386 -15.65 -10.94 7.66
CA ASN A 386 -15.74 -9.95 8.71
C ASN A 386 -16.89 -8.96 8.45
N PRO A 387 -18.15 -9.43 8.57
CA PRO A 387 -19.32 -8.58 8.32
C PRO A 387 -19.45 -7.43 9.31
N GLU A 388 -19.01 -7.61 10.56
CA GLU A 388 -19.03 -6.57 11.59
C GLU A 388 -18.12 -5.40 11.19
N ALA A 389 -16.84 -5.68 10.87
CA ALA A 389 -15.94 -4.64 10.40
C ALA A 389 -16.39 -4.01 9.07
N THR A 390 -17.09 -4.77 8.21
CA THR A 390 -17.69 -4.24 6.99
C THR A 390 -18.80 -3.26 7.31
N ALA A 391 -19.72 -3.62 8.22
CA ALA A 391 -20.82 -2.76 8.64
C ALA A 391 -20.32 -1.48 9.33
N ASP A 392 -19.27 -1.59 10.15
CA ASP A 392 -18.65 -0.44 10.82
C ASP A 392 -17.99 0.52 9.81
N ALA A 393 -17.32 -0.02 8.79
CA ALA A 393 -16.66 0.78 7.76
C ALA A 393 -17.68 1.39 6.78
N TRP A 394 -18.78 0.70 6.47
CA TRP A 394 -19.83 1.13 5.54
C TRP A 394 -21.10 1.56 6.29
N ARG A 395 -21.01 2.60 7.13
CA ARG A 395 -22.17 3.14 7.85
C ARG A 395 -22.71 4.41 7.20
N ASN A 396 -23.99 4.68 7.37
CA ASN A 396 -24.70 5.85 6.81
C ASN A 396 -24.55 6.06 5.30
N GLY A 397 -24.24 4.98 4.54
CA GLY A 397 -24.05 5.04 3.09
C GLY A 397 -22.68 5.60 2.65
N TRP A 398 -21.72 5.71 3.56
CA TRP A 398 -20.36 6.15 3.33
C TRP A 398 -19.35 5.11 3.81
N PHE A 399 -18.20 5.08 3.15
CA PHE A 399 -17.04 4.35 3.65
C PHE A 399 -16.25 5.25 4.59
N HIS A 400 -16.08 4.81 5.80
CA HIS A 400 -15.32 5.46 6.87
C HIS A 400 -13.88 4.99 6.83
N THR A 401 -12.94 5.92 6.53
CA THR A 401 -11.53 5.57 6.35
C THR A 401 -10.82 5.29 7.68
N GLY A 402 -11.31 5.87 8.76
CA GLY A 402 -10.61 5.90 10.05
C GLY A 402 -9.42 6.86 10.07
N ASP A 403 -9.24 7.63 9.00
CA ASP A 403 -8.17 8.60 8.86
C ASP A 403 -8.69 10.03 9.08
N GLY A 404 -8.00 10.79 9.92
CA GLY A 404 -8.27 12.18 10.20
C GLY A 404 -7.73 13.09 9.11
N PHE A 405 -8.59 13.95 8.61
CA PHE A 405 -8.30 14.92 7.57
C PHE A 405 -8.78 16.31 7.94
N ARG A 406 -8.23 17.30 7.30
CA ARG A 406 -8.79 18.65 7.14
C ARG A 406 -8.79 19.00 5.66
N TYR A 407 -9.66 19.93 5.28
CA TYR A 407 -9.67 20.50 3.93
C TYR A 407 -9.68 22.03 4.02
N ASP A 408 -9.21 22.71 2.99
CA ASP A 408 -9.21 24.17 2.88
C ASP A 408 -10.38 24.69 2.01
N GLU A 409 -10.50 26.01 1.89
CA GLU A 409 -11.54 26.68 1.08
C GLU A 409 -11.41 26.40 -0.43
N ASP A 410 -10.21 26.01 -0.88
CA ASP A 410 -9.92 25.65 -2.27
C ASP A 410 -10.21 24.17 -2.58
N GLY A 411 -10.65 23.39 -1.58
CA GLY A 411 -10.96 21.97 -1.69
C GLY A 411 -9.73 21.06 -1.69
N ASN A 412 -8.60 21.53 -1.20
CA ASN A 412 -7.42 20.70 -0.97
C ASN A 412 -7.56 19.93 0.34
N PHE A 413 -7.28 18.64 0.31
CA PHE A 413 -7.34 17.74 1.45
C PHE A 413 -5.93 17.47 1.99
N PHE A 414 -5.82 17.46 3.32
CA PHE A 414 -4.58 17.22 4.04
C PHE A 414 -4.79 16.11 5.05
N PHE A 415 -3.94 15.09 4.99
CA PHE A 415 -3.91 14.04 6.01
C PHE A 415 -3.38 14.64 7.32
N VAL A 416 -4.04 14.31 8.41
CA VAL A 416 -3.64 14.77 9.74
C VAL A 416 -3.07 13.62 10.54
N ASP A 417 -3.84 12.55 10.74
CA ASP A 417 -3.44 11.34 11.45
C ASP A 417 -4.54 10.27 11.35
N ARG A 418 -4.29 9.09 11.86
CA ARG A 418 -5.37 8.15 12.14
C ARG A 418 -6.18 8.61 13.33
N ILE A 419 -7.51 8.57 13.24
CA ILE A 419 -8.40 9.03 14.34
C ILE A 419 -8.09 8.32 15.67
N LYS A 420 -7.70 7.05 15.61
CA LYS A 420 -7.33 6.26 16.79
C LYS A 420 -5.94 6.56 17.35
N ASP A 421 -5.10 7.25 16.59
CA ASP A 421 -3.74 7.65 16.96
C ASP A 421 -3.66 9.13 17.32
N ALA A 422 -4.68 9.94 17.01
CA ALA A 422 -4.78 11.33 17.42
C ALA A 422 -4.75 11.46 18.95
N ILE A 423 -3.97 12.43 19.43
CA ILE A 423 -3.79 12.68 20.87
C ILE A 423 -4.70 13.82 21.26
N ARG A 424 -5.68 13.57 22.14
CA ARG A 424 -6.61 14.60 22.61
C ARG A 424 -6.12 15.21 23.92
N ARG A 425 -5.66 16.44 23.87
CA ARG A 425 -5.08 17.12 25.02
C ARG A 425 -5.61 18.52 25.21
N ARG A 426 -6.24 18.78 26.36
CA ARG A 426 -6.76 20.09 26.77
C ARG A 426 -7.73 20.72 25.77
N GLY A 427 -8.56 19.87 25.16
CA GLY A 427 -9.53 20.26 24.15
C GLY A 427 -8.97 20.41 22.74
N GLU A 428 -7.66 20.19 22.55
CA GLU A 428 -6.99 20.22 21.25
C GLU A 428 -6.77 18.80 20.73
N ASN A 429 -6.99 18.57 19.43
CA ASN A 429 -6.60 17.37 18.73
C ASN A 429 -5.20 17.56 18.15
N ILE A 430 -4.25 16.75 18.63
CA ILE A 430 -2.85 16.80 18.23
C ILE A 430 -2.60 15.66 17.24
N SER A 431 -2.07 15.99 16.08
CA SER A 431 -1.56 14.99 15.15
C SER A 431 -0.29 14.38 15.69
N SER A 432 -0.29 13.05 15.88
CA SER A 432 0.92 12.34 16.25
C SER A 432 1.97 12.46 15.15
N PHE A 433 1.54 12.50 13.89
CA PHE A 433 2.40 12.68 12.72
C PHE A 433 3.12 14.04 12.72
N GLU A 434 2.42 15.14 13.05
CA GLU A 434 3.04 16.47 13.16
C GLU A 434 4.08 16.52 14.28
N VAL A 435 3.78 15.88 15.42
CA VAL A 435 4.74 15.75 16.53
C VAL A 435 5.97 14.95 16.09
N GLU A 436 5.76 13.81 15.43
CA GLU A 436 6.84 12.95 14.94
C GLU A 436 7.75 13.64 13.95
N ASN A 437 7.20 14.40 13.00
CA ASN A 437 7.99 15.17 12.03
C ASN A 437 8.92 16.17 12.70
N GLU A 438 8.43 16.90 13.72
CA GLU A 438 9.27 17.84 14.45
C GLU A 438 10.34 17.14 15.30
N VAL A 439 10.04 15.94 15.80
CA VAL A 439 11.00 15.14 16.55
C VAL A 439 12.10 14.59 15.64
N VAL A 440 11.75 14.06 14.48
CA VAL A 440 12.72 13.51 13.50
C VAL A 440 13.56 14.62 12.84
N ALA A 441 13.13 15.88 12.89
CA ALA A 441 13.97 17.01 12.46
C ALA A 441 15.23 17.20 13.33
N HIS A 442 15.34 16.51 14.48
CA HIS A 442 16.58 16.49 15.26
C HIS A 442 17.63 15.60 14.57
N PRO A 443 18.87 16.08 14.33
CA PRO A 443 19.86 15.38 13.50
C PRO A 443 20.28 14.01 14.04
N ASP A 444 20.17 13.79 15.34
CA ASP A 444 20.59 12.54 15.98
C ASP A 444 19.43 11.56 16.20
N ILE A 445 18.21 11.85 15.71
CA ILE A 445 17.05 10.95 15.77
C ILE A 445 16.84 10.29 14.43
N ALA A 446 16.86 8.93 14.44
CA ALA A 446 16.54 8.15 13.27
C ALA A 446 15.03 7.96 13.09
N GLU A 447 14.31 7.76 14.20
CA GLU A 447 12.88 7.44 14.18
C GLU A 447 12.19 7.95 15.44
N ALA A 448 10.92 8.32 15.29
CA ALA A 448 10.08 8.75 16.40
C ALA A 448 8.66 8.22 16.25
N ALA A 449 7.99 8.01 17.38
CA ALA A 449 6.56 7.74 17.45
C ALA A 449 5.95 8.58 18.59
N ALA A 450 4.87 9.26 18.29
CA ALA A 450 4.07 9.96 19.29
C ALA A 450 2.77 9.19 19.57
N VAL A 451 2.47 8.96 20.83
CA VAL A 451 1.28 8.23 21.25
C VAL A 451 0.56 8.94 22.41
N PRO A 452 -0.78 8.82 22.48
CA PRO A 452 -1.54 9.27 23.63
C PRO A 452 -1.28 8.38 24.84
N VAL A 453 -1.07 8.99 26.01
CA VAL A 453 -1.07 8.28 27.29
C VAL A 453 -2.06 8.96 28.24
N PRO A 454 -2.83 8.21 29.05
CA PRO A 454 -3.83 8.79 29.93
C PRO A 454 -3.25 9.80 30.91
N SER A 455 -3.87 10.96 31.06
CA SER A 455 -3.52 11.95 32.08
C SER A 455 -4.40 11.84 33.33
N LYS A 456 -3.91 12.39 34.42
CA LYS A 456 -4.69 12.50 35.67
C LYS A 456 -5.90 13.44 35.53
N LEU A 457 -6.01 14.19 34.45
CA LEU A 457 -7.06 15.19 34.21
C LEU A 457 -8.17 14.68 33.26
N GLY A 458 -8.14 13.42 32.88
CA GLY A 458 -9.21 12.77 32.09
C GLY A 458 -9.05 12.86 30.56
N GLU A 459 -8.02 13.55 30.07
CA GLU A 459 -7.60 13.59 28.67
C GLU A 459 -6.22 12.95 28.50
N ASP A 460 -5.65 12.99 27.30
CA ASP A 460 -4.33 12.43 27.04
C ASP A 460 -3.19 13.41 27.37
N GLU A 461 -2.00 12.86 27.56
CA GLU A 461 -0.72 13.53 27.49
C GLU A 461 0.10 12.97 26.31
N VAL A 462 1.02 13.76 25.76
CA VAL A 462 1.88 13.35 24.67
C VAL A 462 3.07 12.59 25.21
N LEU A 463 3.22 11.32 24.80
CA LEU A 463 4.43 10.52 24.96
C LEU A 463 5.12 10.41 23.58
N ILE A 464 6.38 10.80 23.49
CA ILE A 464 7.22 10.46 22.33
C ILE A 464 8.18 9.33 22.69
N VAL A 465 8.30 8.36 21.79
CA VAL A 465 9.29 7.28 21.85
C VAL A 465 10.23 7.45 20.68
N VAL A 466 11.52 7.54 20.94
CA VAL A 466 12.53 7.89 19.94
C VAL A 466 13.63 6.85 19.86
N ALA A 467 14.11 6.58 18.64
CA ALA A 467 15.30 5.77 18.38
C ALA A 467 16.40 6.65 17.81
N PRO A 468 17.59 6.71 18.42
CA PRO A 468 18.71 7.50 17.94
C PRO A 468 19.29 6.98 16.63
N VAL A 469 19.99 7.84 15.90
CA VAL A 469 20.91 7.44 14.84
C VAL A 469 22.01 6.57 15.43
N ALA A 470 22.43 5.53 14.72
CA ALA A 470 23.44 4.59 15.20
C ALA A 470 24.71 5.30 15.66
N GLY A 471 25.09 5.08 16.93
CA GLY A 471 26.26 5.70 17.56
C GLY A 471 26.01 7.06 18.20
N CYS A 472 24.83 7.65 18.08
CA CYS A 472 24.43 8.87 18.77
C CYS A 472 23.81 8.56 20.14
N GLN A 473 23.94 9.49 21.06
CA GLN A 473 23.25 9.48 22.35
C GLN A 473 22.38 10.73 22.44
N ILE A 474 21.17 10.57 22.93
CA ILE A 474 20.20 11.66 23.08
C ILE A 474 19.93 11.86 24.56
N ASP A 475 19.98 13.10 25.00
CA ASP A 475 19.44 13.52 26.30
C ASP A 475 18.02 14.02 26.14
N SER A 476 17.10 13.52 26.97
CA SER A 476 15.67 13.85 26.88
C SER A 476 15.37 15.33 27.09
N LYS A 477 16.17 16.00 27.94
CA LYS A 477 16.02 17.43 28.17
C LYS A 477 16.52 18.26 26.99
N GLU A 478 17.66 17.88 26.39
CA GLU A 478 18.19 18.56 25.21
C GLU A 478 17.22 18.40 24.02
N LEU A 479 16.63 17.21 23.86
CA LEU A 479 15.58 16.98 22.86
C LEU A 479 14.35 17.88 23.14
N PHE A 480 13.90 17.97 24.39
CA PHE A 480 12.78 18.83 24.73
C PHE A 480 13.10 20.34 24.44
N ASP A 481 14.29 20.81 24.78
CA ASP A 481 14.73 22.17 24.51
C ASP A 481 14.82 22.46 22.99
N PHE A 482 15.13 21.45 22.17
CA PHE A 482 15.08 21.54 20.72
C PHE A 482 13.64 21.67 20.18
N LEU A 483 12.69 20.95 20.80
CA LEU A 483 11.28 20.93 20.37
C LEU A 483 10.49 22.17 20.84
N GLU A 484 10.85 22.79 21.98
CA GLU A 484 10.09 23.88 22.58
C GLU A 484 9.86 25.07 21.61
N PRO A 485 10.86 25.59 20.87
CA PRO A 485 10.64 26.65 19.91
C PRO A 485 9.95 26.24 18.62
N ARG A 486 9.82 24.95 18.33
CA ARG A 486 9.34 24.38 17.05
C ARG A 486 7.87 23.99 17.09
N MET A 487 7.32 23.73 18.27
CA MET A 487 5.97 23.19 18.44
C MET A 487 5.07 24.11 19.25
N ALA A 488 3.77 24.05 18.98
CA ALA A 488 2.79 24.68 19.83
C ALA A 488 2.83 24.08 21.25
N HIS A 489 2.60 24.89 22.27
CA HIS A 489 2.73 24.49 23.67
C HIS A 489 1.91 23.26 24.07
N PHE A 490 0.79 23.03 23.41
CA PHE A 490 -0.07 21.87 23.65
C PHE A 490 0.45 20.60 22.98
N MET A 491 1.26 20.70 21.93
CA MET A 491 1.90 19.58 21.22
C MET A 491 3.17 19.08 21.91
N LEU A 492 3.81 19.92 22.75
CA LEU A 492 5.05 19.57 23.41
C LEU A 492 4.90 18.32 24.30
N PRO A 493 5.79 17.32 24.16
CA PRO A 493 5.67 16.08 24.91
C PRO A 493 5.81 16.32 26.41
N ARG A 494 4.98 15.66 27.18
CA ARG A 494 5.21 15.51 28.61
C ARG A 494 6.25 14.41 28.87
N TYR A 495 6.13 13.32 28.12
CA TYR A 495 6.93 12.12 28.31
C TYR A 495 7.84 11.86 27.13
N ILE A 496 9.10 11.50 27.41
CA ILE A 496 10.09 11.12 26.41
C ILE A 496 10.69 9.77 26.80
N ARG A 497 10.63 8.80 25.92
CA ARG A 497 11.27 7.48 26.09
C ARG A 497 12.26 7.24 24.96
N ILE A 498 13.49 6.85 25.30
CA ILE A 498 14.54 6.55 24.35
C ILE A 498 14.69 5.04 24.28
N VAL A 499 14.63 4.46 23.08
CA VAL A 499 14.73 3.03 22.82
C VAL A 499 15.80 2.76 21.77
N GLU A 500 16.32 1.54 21.69
CA GLU A 500 17.28 1.17 20.64
C GLU A 500 16.61 1.11 19.27
N GLU A 501 15.38 0.58 19.21
CA GLU A 501 14.58 0.44 17.99
C GLU A 501 13.09 0.51 18.32
N LEU A 502 12.30 1.14 17.43
CA LEU A 502 10.84 1.16 17.55
C LEU A 502 10.24 -0.19 17.11
N PRO A 503 9.15 -0.66 17.77
CA PRO A 503 8.45 -1.86 17.33
C PRO A 503 7.80 -1.60 15.96
N LYS A 504 8.10 -2.44 14.98
CA LYS A 504 7.61 -2.31 13.59
C LYS A 504 6.86 -3.52 13.11
N THR A 505 5.97 -3.28 12.17
CA THR A 505 5.39 -4.34 11.35
C THR A 505 6.45 -4.84 10.35
N PRO A 506 6.26 -6.02 9.74
CA PRO A 506 7.12 -6.47 8.64
C PRO A 506 7.19 -5.51 7.45
N THR A 507 6.22 -4.59 7.32
CA THR A 507 6.19 -3.52 6.32
C THR A 507 6.86 -2.23 6.79
N GLN A 508 7.67 -2.30 7.85
CA GLN A 508 8.41 -1.18 8.43
C GLN A 508 7.53 -0.05 9.02
N LYS A 509 6.25 -0.30 9.27
CA LYS A 509 5.36 0.66 9.96
C LYS A 509 5.50 0.49 11.47
N VAL A 510 5.67 1.60 12.19
CA VAL A 510 5.70 1.60 13.66
C VAL A 510 4.38 1.08 14.23
N GLN A 511 4.48 0.17 15.19
CA GLN A 511 3.32 -0.39 15.89
C GLN A 511 2.95 0.47 17.11
N LYS A 512 2.40 1.65 16.86
CA LYS A 512 2.01 2.61 17.92
C LYS A 512 1.13 2.01 19.01
N HIS A 513 0.29 1.03 18.67
CA HIS A 513 -0.58 0.38 19.64
C HIS A 513 0.19 -0.37 20.74
N LEU A 514 1.38 -0.91 20.45
CA LEU A 514 2.26 -1.51 21.45
C LEU A 514 2.82 -0.43 22.38
N LEU A 515 3.32 0.67 21.81
CA LEU A 515 3.83 1.81 22.59
C LEU A 515 2.75 2.44 23.47
N LYS A 516 1.52 2.54 22.95
CA LYS A 516 0.35 3.01 23.72
C LYS A 516 -0.01 2.04 24.85
N SER A 517 0.07 0.73 24.60
CA SER A 517 -0.17 -0.31 25.63
C SER A 517 0.89 -0.30 26.70
N ASP A 518 2.17 -0.10 26.35
CA ASP A 518 3.28 0.03 27.31
C ASP A 518 3.12 1.27 28.17
N GLY A 519 2.61 2.36 27.61
CA GLY A 519 2.39 3.63 28.30
C GLY A 519 3.68 4.24 28.87
N VAL A 520 3.56 4.89 30.02
CA VAL A 520 4.70 5.48 30.75
C VAL A 520 5.41 4.38 31.53
N THR A 521 6.65 4.07 31.16
CA THR A 521 7.51 3.05 31.78
C THR A 521 8.52 3.67 32.74
N ALA A 522 9.24 2.86 33.49
CA ALA A 522 10.21 3.33 34.49
C ALA A 522 11.42 4.07 33.89
N ASP A 523 11.71 3.83 32.61
CA ASP A 523 12.76 4.48 31.81
C ASP A 523 12.26 5.71 31.05
N THR A 524 10.99 6.09 31.22
CA THR A 524 10.40 7.26 30.59
C THR A 524 10.72 8.54 31.38
N TRP A 525 11.30 9.51 30.72
CA TRP A 525 11.52 10.83 31.29
C TRP A 525 10.20 11.63 31.36
N ASP A 526 9.91 12.24 32.53
CA ASP A 526 8.76 13.14 32.72
C ASP A 526 9.25 14.58 32.85
N ARG A 527 8.80 15.43 31.95
CA ARG A 527 9.10 16.88 31.96
C ARG A 527 8.67 17.56 33.26
N GLU A 528 7.52 17.17 33.82
CA GLU A 528 7.00 17.81 35.06
C GLU A 528 7.84 17.41 36.24
N ASP A 529 8.31 16.17 36.34
CA ASP A 529 9.25 15.71 37.39
C ASP A 529 10.61 16.39 37.27
N ALA A 530 11.03 16.74 36.04
CA ALA A 530 12.21 17.57 35.78
C ALA A 530 12.01 19.05 36.12
N GLY A 531 10.82 19.47 36.59
CA GLY A 531 10.51 20.86 36.99
C GLY A 531 10.29 21.83 35.83
N ILE A 532 10.17 21.32 34.59
CA ILE A 532 10.03 22.17 33.40
C ILE A 532 8.55 22.49 33.17
N LYS A 533 8.23 23.80 33.19
CA LYS A 533 6.88 24.33 32.95
C LYS A 533 6.82 25.03 31.60
N VAL A 534 5.94 24.55 30.72
CA VAL A 534 5.67 25.22 29.44
C VAL A 534 4.77 26.42 29.66
N LYS A 535 5.20 27.57 29.18
CA LYS A 535 4.42 28.80 29.24
C LYS A 535 3.46 28.88 28.06
N ARG A 536 2.20 29.21 28.32
CA ARG A 536 1.22 29.54 27.30
C ARG A 536 1.53 30.95 26.78
N ASN A 537 1.94 31.08 25.52
CA ASN A 537 2.07 32.40 24.89
C ASN A 537 0.66 33.00 24.73
N ARG A 538 0.29 33.96 25.55
CA ARG A 538 -0.92 34.75 25.32
C ARG A 538 -0.56 35.80 24.28
N ILE A 539 -1.19 35.72 23.12
CA ILE A 539 -1.27 36.84 22.18
C ILE A 539 -2.25 37.83 22.85
N GLY A 540 -1.78 39.03 23.18
CA GLY A 540 -2.54 40.08 23.82
C GLY A 540 -3.52 40.76 22.87
#